data_bb9221487ec8af6aa4f6a6b0a6e641a8
#
_entry.id   bb9221487ec8af6aa4f6a6b0a6e641a8
#
_cell.length_a   1.000
_cell.length_b   1.000
_cell.length_c   1.000
_cell.angle_alpha   90.00
_cell.angle_beta   90.00
_cell.angle_gamma   90.00
#
_symmetry.space_group_name_H-M   'P 1'
#
loop_
_entity.id
_entity.type
_entity.pdbx_description
1 polymer ?
#
loop_
_entity_poly.entity_id
_entity_poly.type
_entity_poly.pdbx_seq_one_letter_code
_entity_poly.pdbx_strand_id
1 'polypeptide(L)'
;MLNGNIREFVDKLWGGEELIYTYNGKKYFSQGYILENGLYRFEVQQWEPEGKMLWYVEGLDHQSSLDKFLEQPLFDGKRFWDAEQEMEWVDY
;
A
#
# COMPACT_ATOMS: atom_id res chain seq x y z
N MET A 1 4.78 -9.96 -9.17
CA MET A 1 3.54 -9.77 -9.89
C MET A 1 2.30 -10.10 -9.03
N LEU A 2 2.45 -9.97 -7.75
CA LEU A 2 1.36 -10.14 -6.79
C LEU A 2 0.58 -11.44 -7.02
N ASN A 3 1.32 -12.52 -7.29
CA ASN A 3 0.76 -13.87 -7.47
C ASN A 3 -0.25 -13.94 -8.62
N GLY A 4 -0.11 -13.05 -9.61
CA GLY A 4 -1.02 -13.02 -10.76
C GLY A 4 -2.34 -12.31 -10.51
N ASN A 5 -2.52 -11.70 -9.34
CA ASN A 5 -3.78 -11.08 -8.93
C ASN A 5 -3.68 -9.57 -8.83
N ILE A 6 -2.99 -8.94 -9.77
CA ILE A 6 -2.74 -7.49 -9.69
C ILE A 6 -4.04 -6.68 -9.65
N ARG A 7 -5.04 -7.07 -10.43
CA ARG A 7 -6.30 -6.33 -10.47
C ARG A 7 -7.02 -6.39 -9.14
N GLU A 8 -7.09 -7.57 -8.54
CA GLU A 8 -7.74 -7.73 -7.24
C GLU A 8 -6.98 -6.95 -6.17
N PHE A 9 -5.65 -6.99 -6.23
CA PHE A 9 -4.82 -6.26 -5.28
C PHE A 9 -5.07 -4.76 -5.36
N VAL A 10 -5.11 -4.20 -6.57
CA VAL A 10 -5.35 -2.77 -6.74
C VAL A 10 -6.75 -2.39 -6.30
N ASP A 11 -7.74 -3.23 -6.56
CA ASP A 11 -9.11 -2.99 -6.09
C ASP A 11 -9.16 -2.92 -4.57
N LYS A 12 -8.41 -3.79 -3.89
CA LYS A 12 -8.35 -3.77 -2.43
C LYS A 12 -7.57 -2.57 -1.90
N LEU A 13 -6.53 -2.15 -2.61
CA LEU A 13 -5.83 -0.90 -2.27
C LEU A 13 -6.80 0.27 -2.30
N TRP A 14 -7.61 0.34 -3.35
CA TRP A 14 -8.59 1.41 -3.50
C TRP A 14 -9.59 1.38 -2.35
N GLY A 15 -10.03 0.19 -1.96
CA GLY A 15 -10.99 0.02 -0.87
C GLY A 15 -10.41 0.22 0.53
N GLY A 16 -9.10 0.34 0.64
CA GLY A 16 -8.47 0.53 1.95
C GLY A 16 -8.37 -0.74 2.78
N GLU A 17 -8.46 -1.90 2.16
CA GLU A 17 -8.38 -3.16 2.88
C GLU A 17 -6.96 -3.42 3.38
N GLU A 18 -6.84 -4.25 4.41
CA GLU A 18 -5.54 -4.60 4.98
C GLU A 18 -4.84 -5.57 4.05
N LEU A 19 -3.65 -5.16 3.59
CA LEU A 19 -2.88 -5.97 2.65
C LEU A 19 -1.47 -6.13 3.17
N ILE A 20 -0.97 -7.38 3.13
CA ILE A 20 0.41 -7.70 3.51
C ILE A 20 1.09 -8.27 2.27
N TYR A 21 2.22 -7.69 1.91
CA TYR A 21 2.94 -8.09 0.71
C TYR A 21 4.43 -7.91 0.92
N THR A 22 5.23 -8.59 0.08
CA THR A 22 6.69 -8.55 0.18
C THR A 22 7.28 -8.03 -1.11
N TYR A 23 8.44 -7.38 -0.98
CA TYR A 23 9.23 -6.91 -2.10
C TYR A 23 10.68 -6.80 -1.65
N ASN A 24 11.57 -7.41 -2.41
CA ASN A 24 13.01 -7.31 -2.21
C ASN A 24 13.42 -7.62 -0.77
N GLY A 25 12.84 -8.69 -0.19
CA GLY A 25 13.19 -9.15 1.15
C GLY A 25 12.54 -8.36 2.28
N LYS A 26 11.68 -7.41 1.97
CA LYS A 26 10.98 -6.59 2.97
C LYS A 26 9.51 -6.90 2.97
N LYS A 27 8.88 -6.79 4.14
CA LYS A 27 7.44 -7.01 4.28
C LYS A 27 6.76 -5.67 4.51
N TYR A 28 5.68 -5.43 3.78
CA TYR A 28 4.92 -4.19 3.81
C TYR A 28 3.47 -4.46 4.20
N PHE A 29 2.85 -3.44 4.77
CA PHE A 29 1.45 -3.48 5.15
C PHE A 29 0.79 -2.17 4.72
N SER A 30 -0.37 -2.26 4.07
CA SER A 30 -1.14 -1.08 3.71
C SER A 30 -2.57 -1.23 4.20
N GLN A 31 -3.19 -0.11 4.54
CA GLN A 31 -4.58 -0.06 4.96
C GLN A 31 -5.14 1.34 4.83
N GLY A 32 -6.47 1.44 4.74
CA GLY A 32 -7.17 2.70 4.80
C GLY A 32 -8.31 2.60 5.81
N TYR A 33 -8.60 3.69 6.50
CA TYR A 33 -9.67 3.71 7.49
C TYR A 33 -10.12 5.15 7.76
N ILE A 34 -11.30 5.27 8.37
CA ILE A 34 -11.87 6.57 8.70
C ILE A 34 -11.42 6.96 10.11
N LEU A 35 -10.84 8.15 10.24
CA LEU A 35 -10.42 8.69 11.52
C LEU A 35 -11.61 9.20 12.31
N GLU A 36 -11.39 9.50 13.61
CA GLU A 36 -12.44 10.03 14.47
C GLU A 36 -13.05 11.32 13.92
N ASN A 37 -12.23 12.14 13.25
CA ASN A 37 -12.73 13.40 12.68
C ASN A 37 -13.45 13.21 11.34
N GLY A 38 -13.65 11.97 10.90
CA GLY A 38 -14.38 11.65 9.67
C GLY A 38 -13.53 11.64 8.41
N LEU A 39 -12.25 11.93 8.50
CA LEU A 39 -11.37 11.93 7.33
C LEU A 39 -10.87 10.52 7.03
N TYR A 40 -10.70 10.22 5.74
CA TYR A 40 -10.12 8.95 5.32
C TYR A 40 -8.59 9.06 5.41
N ARG A 41 -7.96 8.04 5.98
CA ARG A 41 -6.50 7.93 6.04
C ARG A 41 -6.06 6.67 5.33
N PHE A 42 -5.09 6.79 4.43
CA PHE A 42 -4.46 5.63 3.79
C PHE A 42 -2.99 5.65 4.18
N GLU A 43 -2.47 4.50 4.59
CA GLU A 43 -1.09 4.42 5.08
C GLU A 43 -0.38 3.17 4.57
N VAL A 44 0.95 3.26 4.53
CA VAL A 44 1.82 2.15 4.17
C VAL A 44 2.90 2.04 5.23
N GLN A 45 3.05 0.85 5.79
CA GLN A 45 4.04 0.55 6.81
C GLN A 45 5.01 -0.50 6.29
N GLN A 46 6.23 -0.45 6.76
CA GLN A 46 7.17 -1.56 6.59
C GLN A 46 7.13 -2.36 7.89
N TRP A 47 6.95 -3.68 7.80
CA TRP A 47 6.92 -4.53 8.98
C TRP A 47 8.22 -5.27 9.22
N GLU A 48 8.93 -5.67 8.16
CA GLU A 48 10.19 -6.40 8.26
C GLU A 48 11.15 -5.86 7.23
N PRO A 49 12.45 -5.84 7.51
CA PRO A 49 13.11 -6.33 8.75
C PRO A 49 12.91 -5.41 9.94
N GLU A 50 12.44 -4.19 9.72
CA GLU A 50 12.27 -3.19 10.76
C GLU A 50 10.92 -2.52 10.58
N GLY A 51 10.13 -2.48 11.65
CA GLY A 51 8.80 -1.83 11.60
C GLY A 51 8.92 -0.32 11.60
N LYS A 52 8.27 0.33 10.63
CA LYS A 52 8.21 1.80 10.57
C LYS A 52 7.12 2.24 9.62
N MET A 53 6.61 3.46 9.88
CA MET A 53 5.68 4.10 8.97
C MET A 53 6.47 4.63 7.77
N LEU A 54 6.07 4.25 6.56
CA LEU A 54 6.72 4.74 5.36
C LEU A 54 6.04 5.98 4.82
N TRP A 55 4.71 5.99 4.81
CA TRP A 55 3.98 7.08 4.17
C TRP A 55 2.50 7.00 4.54
N TYR A 56 1.84 8.16 4.58
CA TYR A 56 0.39 8.21 4.75
C TYR A 56 -0.16 9.47 4.13
N VAL A 57 -1.47 9.47 3.90
CA VAL A 57 -2.21 10.63 3.42
C VAL A 57 -3.57 10.63 4.11
N GLU A 58 -4.07 11.82 4.45
CA GLU A 58 -5.35 12.01 5.13
C GLU A 58 -6.17 13.06 4.40
N GLY A 59 -7.49 12.90 4.45
CA GLY A 59 -8.41 13.93 3.97
C GLY A 59 -8.74 13.89 2.50
N LEU A 60 -8.25 12.89 1.78
CA LEU A 60 -8.58 12.70 0.37
C LEU A 60 -9.60 11.56 0.24
N ASP A 61 -10.28 11.49 -0.90
CA ASP A 61 -11.15 10.35 -1.17
C ASP A 61 -10.31 9.12 -1.53
N HIS A 62 -10.96 7.98 -1.73
CA HIS A 62 -10.27 6.72 -2.01
C HIS A 62 -9.44 6.80 -3.28
N GLN A 63 -10.00 7.35 -4.35
CA GLN A 63 -9.30 7.42 -5.63
C GLN A 63 -8.08 8.33 -5.54
N SER A 64 -8.24 9.50 -4.93
CA SER A 64 -7.12 10.45 -4.81
C SER A 64 -6.03 9.90 -3.90
N SER A 65 -6.42 9.18 -2.84
CA SER A 65 -5.45 8.54 -1.95
C SER A 65 -4.64 7.49 -2.70
N LEU A 66 -5.31 6.67 -3.51
CA LEU A 66 -4.62 5.66 -4.32
C LEU A 66 -3.69 6.32 -5.33
N ASP A 67 -4.16 7.37 -6.00
CA ASP A 67 -3.33 8.09 -6.98
C ASP A 67 -2.06 8.62 -6.33
N LYS A 68 -2.17 9.19 -5.14
CA LYS A 68 -1.01 9.69 -4.42
C LYS A 68 -0.06 8.56 -4.03
N PHE A 69 -0.60 7.44 -3.56
CA PHE A 69 0.22 6.28 -3.23
C PHE A 69 1.02 5.79 -4.44
N LEU A 70 0.37 5.73 -5.60
CA LEU A 70 1.03 5.22 -6.80
C LEU A 70 2.17 6.12 -7.28
N GLU A 71 2.20 7.38 -6.85
CA GLU A 71 3.27 8.32 -7.19
C GLU A 71 4.48 8.21 -6.28
N GLN A 72 4.35 7.53 -5.13
CA GLN A 72 5.39 7.55 -4.10
C GLN A 72 6.45 6.48 -4.32
N PRO A 73 7.74 6.84 -4.24
CA PRO A 73 8.83 5.88 -4.45
C PRO A 73 9.11 5.13 -3.14
N LEU A 74 8.15 4.32 -2.69
CA LEU A 74 8.21 3.66 -1.38
C LEU A 74 8.96 2.35 -1.37
N PHE A 75 9.21 1.75 -2.53
CA PHE A 75 9.74 0.39 -2.63
C PHE A 75 11.18 0.45 -3.14
N ASP A 76 12.09 0.76 -2.21
CA ASP A 76 13.53 0.92 -2.50
C ASP A 76 13.75 1.98 -3.59
N GLY A 77 13.02 3.09 -3.50
CA GLY A 77 13.11 4.18 -4.45
C GLY A 77 12.28 4.00 -5.69
N LYS A 78 11.49 2.94 -5.78
CA LYS A 78 10.63 2.67 -6.93
C LYS A 78 9.17 2.88 -6.57
N ARG A 79 8.39 3.30 -7.56
CA ARG A 79 6.94 3.41 -7.40
C ARG A 79 6.30 2.03 -7.51
N PHE A 80 5.06 1.93 -7.07
CA PHE A 80 4.34 0.66 -7.07
C PHE A 80 4.36 -0.04 -8.44
N TRP A 81 4.04 0.69 -9.50
CA TRP A 81 3.97 0.08 -10.84
C TRP A 81 5.32 -0.40 -11.34
N ASP A 82 6.42 0.16 -10.84
CA ASP A 82 7.77 -0.26 -11.21
C ASP A 82 8.22 -1.49 -10.41
N ALA A 83 7.63 -1.70 -9.25
CA ALA A 83 8.07 -2.76 -8.33
C ALA A 83 7.11 -3.95 -8.30
N GLU A 84 5.85 -3.77 -8.71
CA GLU A 84 4.78 -4.75 -8.46
C GLU A 84 5.04 -6.12 -9.09
N GLN A 85 5.78 -6.17 -10.19
CA GLN A 85 6.04 -7.45 -10.84
C GLN A 85 6.90 -8.39 -9.99
N GLU A 86 7.64 -7.82 -9.05
CA GLU A 86 8.49 -8.58 -8.15
C GLU A 86 7.89 -8.70 -6.75
N MET A 87 6.69 -8.19 -6.55
CA MET A 87 5.99 -8.27 -5.28
C MET A 87 5.25 -9.59 -5.14
N GLU A 88 5.11 -10.07 -3.90
CA GLU A 88 4.28 -11.20 -3.57
C GLU A 88 3.21 -10.76 -2.57
N TRP A 89 1.99 -11.16 -2.82
CA TRP A 89 0.86 -10.87 -1.93
C TRP A 89 0.80 -11.99 -0.89
N VAL A 90 1.03 -11.63 0.36
CA VAL A 90 1.10 -12.61 1.44
C VAL A 90 -0.25 -12.81 2.10
N ASP A 91 -0.94 -11.71 2.43
CA ASP A 91 -2.20 -11.80 3.17
C ASP A 91 -2.93 -10.47 3.11
N TYR A 92 -4.17 -10.47 3.62
CA TYR A 92 -4.98 -9.26 3.74
C TYR A 92 -5.92 -9.38 4.91
#